data_3c8e61d59eb67ade41e63fa45d5b9951
#
_entry.id   3c8e61d59eb67ade41e63fa45d5b9951
#
_cell.length_a   1.000
_cell.length_b   1.000
_cell.length_c   1.000
_cell.angle_alpha   90.00
_cell.angle_beta   90.00
_cell.angle_gamma   90.00
#
_symmetry.space_group_name_H-M   'P 1'
#
loop_
_entity.id
_entity.type
_entity.pdbx_description
1 polymer ?
#
loop_
_entity_poly.entity_id
_entity_poly.type
_entity_poly.pdbx_seq_one_letter_code
_entity_poly.pdbx_strand_id
1 'polypeptide(L)'
;MMGQGIIERYKEFLPINEKTPIISLNEGNTPLIFSKNITNHISGDFNLYIKFEGLNPTASFKDRGMTLAVSTALENGAKAIVCASTGN
;
A
#
# COMPACT_ATOMS: atom_id res chain seq x y z
N MET A 1 -12.31 9.84 -6.76
CA MET A 1 -10.98 10.45 -6.72
C MET A 1 -9.91 9.38 -6.74
N MET A 2 -8.91 9.58 -7.55
CA MET A 2 -7.75 8.69 -7.57
C MET A 2 -7.01 8.73 -6.23
N GLY A 3 -6.43 7.62 -5.82
CA GLY A 3 -5.60 7.60 -4.64
C GLY A 3 -4.36 8.45 -4.82
N GLN A 4 -3.85 8.98 -3.73
CA GLN A 4 -2.65 9.81 -3.74
C GLN A 4 -1.37 9.00 -3.64
N GLY A 5 -1.49 7.72 -3.31
CA GLY A 5 -0.37 6.91 -2.93
C GLY A 5 -0.01 7.09 -1.46
N ILE A 6 0.86 6.21 -0.98
CA ILE A 6 1.19 6.16 0.44
C ILE A 6 2.02 7.37 0.88
N ILE A 7 2.99 7.76 0.06
CA ILE A 7 3.92 8.81 0.45
C ILE A 7 3.19 10.14 0.62
N GLU A 8 2.38 10.53 -0.37
CA GLU A 8 1.62 11.78 -0.30
C GLU A 8 0.63 11.77 0.87
N ARG A 9 -0.01 10.64 1.10
CA ARG A 9 -1.04 10.55 2.14
C ARG A 9 -0.46 10.59 3.55
N TYR A 10 0.71 9.98 3.75
CA TYR A 10 1.28 9.79 5.09
C TYR A 10 2.64 10.45 5.25
N LYS A 11 2.98 11.42 4.40
CA LYS A 11 4.33 11.98 4.37
C LYS A 11 4.79 12.55 5.71
N GLU A 12 3.89 13.05 6.53
CA GLU A 12 4.26 13.59 7.84
C GLU A 12 4.73 12.50 8.81
N PHE A 13 4.43 11.24 8.51
CA PHE A 13 4.82 10.09 9.34
C PHE A 13 5.97 9.30 8.74
N LEU A 14 6.45 9.66 7.56
CA LEU A 14 7.44 8.87 6.84
C LEU A 14 8.83 9.53 6.88
N PRO A 15 9.90 8.73 6.81
CA PRO A 15 11.27 9.25 6.86
C PRO A 15 11.70 9.83 5.51
N ILE A 16 11.00 10.84 5.06
CA ILE A 16 11.28 11.53 3.79
C ILE A 16 11.53 13.02 4.05
N ASN A 17 12.10 13.68 3.05
CA ASN A 17 12.36 15.11 3.12
C ASN A 17 12.06 15.74 1.75
N GLU A 18 12.37 17.04 1.61
CA GLU A 18 12.09 17.77 0.37
C GLU A 18 12.83 17.23 -0.84
N LYS A 19 13.94 16.54 -0.62
CA LYS A 19 14.76 15.97 -1.71
C LYS A 19 14.30 14.58 -2.14
N THR A 20 13.42 13.95 -1.37
CA THR A 20 12.95 12.61 -1.69
C THR A 20 12.01 12.68 -2.89
N PRO A 21 12.35 12.03 -4.02
CA PRO A 21 11.39 11.94 -5.12
C PRO A 21 10.22 11.08 -4.70
N ILE A 22 9.02 11.45 -5.13
CA ILE A 22 7.83 10.73 -4.75
C ILE A 22 7.41 9.83 -5.90
N ILE A 23 7.69 8.55 -5.76
CA ILE A 23 7.26 7.55 -6.72
C ILE A 23 5.93 6.97 -6.24
N SER A 24 4.97 6.92 -7.12
CA SER A 24 3.64 6.43 -6.79
C SER A 24 3.05 5.62 -7.93
N LEU A 25 2.32 4.58 -7.57
CA LEU A 25 1.50 3.80 -8.48
C LEU A 25 0.01 4.09 -8.21
N ASN A 26 -0.28 5.10 -7.40
CA ASN A 26 -1.61 5.34 -6.83
C ASN A 26 -2.03 4.17 -5.94
N GLU A 27 -1.05 3.60 -5.26
CA GLU A 27 -1.25 2.49 -4.34
C GLU A 27 -1.99 2.92 -3.08
N GLY A 28 -2.54 1.95 -2.37
CA GLY A 28 -3.28 2.22 -1.15
C GLY A 28 -4.73 2.55 -1.42
N ASN A 29 -5.38 3.18 -0.47
CA ASN A 29 -6.80 3.53 -0.52
C ASN A 29 -7.66 2.32 -0.92
N THR A 30 -7.26 1.14 -0.46
CA THR A 30 -7.95 -0.10 -0.78
C THR A 30 -9.29 -0.15 -0.06
N PRO A 31 -10.29 -0.83 -0.63
CA PRO A 31 -11.62 -0.83 -0.05
C PRO A 31 -11.68 -1.60 1.27
N LEU A 32 -12.57 -1.15 2.12
CA LEU A 32 -12.91 -1.84 3.35
C LEU A 32 -14.27 -2.49 3.13
N ILE A 33 -14.29 -3.82 2.99
CA ILE A 33 -15.47 -4.56 2.58
C ILE A 33 -16.15 -5.18 3.78
N PHE A 34 -17.44 -4.91 3.96
CA PHE A 34 -18.22 -5.53 5.01
C PHE A 34 -18.50 -6.99 4.64
N SER A 35 -18.12 -7.91 5.54
CA SER A 35 -18.26 -9.34 5.30
C SER A 35 -19.41 -9.89 6.14
N LYS A 36 -20.61 -9.84 5.60
CA LYS A 36 -21.80 -10.32 6.27
C LYS A 36 -21.82 -11.84 6.40
N ASN A 37 -21.44 -12.53 5.34
CA ASN A 37 -21.56 -13.99 5.29
C ASN A 37 -20.60 -14.69 6.26
N ILE A 38 -19.36 -14.20 6.37
CA ILE A 38 -18.39 -14.78 7.29
C ILE A 38 -18.86 -14.62 8.73
N THR A 39 -19.34 -13.43 9.08
CA THR A 39 -19.84 -13.18 10.42
C THR A 39 -20.99 -14.13 10.78
N ASN A 40 -21.93 -14.32 9.85
CA ASN A 40 -23.04 -15.23 10.06
C ASN A 40 -22.57 -16.69 10.21
N HIS A 41 -21.58 -17.07 9.41
CA HIS A 41 -21.07 -18.45 9.40
C HIS A 41 -20.41 -18.83 10.72
N ILE A 42 -19.68 -17.91 11.34
CA ILE A 42 -18.99 -18.19 12.59
C ILE A 42 -19.81 -17.78 13.82
N SER A 43 -21.09 -17.45 13.62
CA SER A 43 -22.01 -17.09 14.70
C SER A 43 -21.48 -16.00 15.60
N GLY A 44 -20.77 -15.02 15.04
CA GLY A 44 -20.18 -13.94 15.80
C GLY A 44 -21.17 -12.80 16.01
N ASP A 45 -21.08 -12.15 17.17
CA ASP A 45 -21.84 -10.95 17.46
C ASP A 45 -20.93 -9.74 17.25
N PHE A 46 -20.45 -9.57 16.03
CA PHE A 46 -19.54 -8.50 15.64
C PHE A 46 -19.68 -8.21 14.15
N ASN A 47 -19.19 -7.06 13.74
CA ASN A 47 -19.09 -6.71 12.33
C ASN A 47 -17.66 -6.99 11.86
N LEU A 48 -17.53 -7.74 10.78
CA LEU A 48 -16.25 -8.05 10.18
C LEU A 48 -16.07 -7.26 8.89
N TYR A 49 -14.97 -6.56 8.80
CA TYR A 49 -14.59 -5.83 7.60
C TYR A 49 -13.27 -6.36 7.09
N ILE A 50 -13.15 -6.47 5.78
CA ILE A 50 -11.94 -6.97 5.12
C ILE A 50 -11.31 -5.83 4.36
N LYS A 51 -10.08 -5.50 4.69
CA LYS A 51 -9.28 -4.53 3.94
C LYS A 51 -8.68 -5.25 2.73
N PHE A 52 -9.21 -4.98 1.54
CA PHE A 52 -8.85 -5.77 0.37
C PHE A 52 -7.61 -5.21 -0.32
N GLU A 53 -6.43 -5.66 0.12
CA GLU A 53 -5.15 -5.22 -0.43
C GLU A 53 -4.89 -5.72 -1.84
N GLY A 54 -5.63 -6.71 -2.31
CA GLY A 54 -5.51 -7.20 -3.69
C GLY A 54 -5.92 -6.18 -4.75
N LEU A 55 -6.53 -5.06 -4.36
CA LEU A 55 -6.85 -3.98 -5.29
C LEU A 55 -5.76 -2.92 -5.38
N ASN A 56 -4.59 -3.14 -4.80
CA ASN A 56 -3.43 -2.33 -5.13
C ASN A 56 -3.04 -2.57 -6.59
N PRO A 57 -2.32 -1.63 -7.23
CA PRO A 57 -2.01 -1.71 -8.66
C PRO A 57 -1.35 -3.01 -9.12
N THR A 58 -0.47 -3.61 -8.30
CA THR A 58 0.13 -4.91 -8.65
C THR A 58 -0.56 -6.07 -7.93
N ALA A 59 -1.75 -5.84 -7.39
CA ALA A 59 -2.53 -6.81 -6.66
C ALA A 59 -1.84 -7.31 -5.38
N SER A 60 -0.96 -6.52 -4.82
CA SER A 60 -0.19 -6.89 -3.63
C SER A 60 -0.12 -5.73 -2.64
N PHE A 61 -0.21 -6.05 -1.35
CA PHE A 61 0.00 -5.07 -0.27
C PHE A 61 1.42 -4.50 -0.30
N LYS A 62 2.36 -5.18 -0.95
CA LYS A 62 3.75 -4.75 -1.01
C LYS A 62 3.93 -3.44 -1.76
N ASP A 63 2.96 -3.06 -2.60
CA ASP A 63 3.00 -1.76 -3.28
C ASP A 63 3.17 -0.62 -2.29
N ARG A 64 2.58 -0.74 -1.10
CA ARG A 64 2.65 0.30 -0.08
C ARG A 64 4.10 0.58 0.37
N GLY A 65 4.84 -0.47 0.70
CA GLY A 65 6.22 -0.31 1.13
C GLY A 65 7.18 -0.06 -0.01
N MET A 66 6.91 -0.64 -1.18
CA MET A 66 7.82 -0.56 -2.31
C MET A 66 7.91 0.84 -2.92
N THR A 67 6.82 1.59 -2.95
CA THR A 67 6.89 2.96 -3.46
C THR A 67 7.82 3.81 -2.60
N LEU A 68 7.78 3.65 -1.29
CA LEU A 68 8.69 4.36 -0.40
C LEU A 68 10.13 3.87 -0.57
N ALA A 69 10.32 2.55 -0.68
CA ALA A 69 11.66 1.98 -0.87
C ALA A 69 12.29 2.47 -2.16
N VAL A 70 11.54 2.49 -3.26
CA VAL A 70 12.04 2.98 -4.54
C VAL A 70 12.33 4.47 -4.47
N SER A 71 11.46 5.24 -3.85
CA SER A 71 11.66 6.69 -3.70
C SER A 71 12.94 6.98 -2.92
N THR A 72 13.16 6.28 -1.82
CA THR A 72 14.36 6.44 -1.01
C THR A 72 15.62 6.00 -1.76
N ALA A 73 15.54 4.91 -2.52
CA ALA A 73 16.66 4.46 -3.33
C ALA A 73 17.04 5.50 -4.38
N LEU A 74 16.06 6.09 -5.05
CA LEU A 74 16.31 7.14 -6.02
C LEU A 74 16.92 8.38 -5.36
N GLU A 75 16.44 8.76 -4.18
CA GLU A 75 17.01 9.87 -3.44
C GLU A 75 18.50 9.64 -3.16
N ASN A 76 18.88 8.40 -2.90
CA ASN A 76 20.26 8.02 -2.61
C ASN A 76 21.07 7.72 -3.86
N GLY A 77 20.56 8.03 -5.03
CA GLY A 77 21.31 7.95 -6.28
C GLY A 77 21.26 6.61 -6.99
N ALA A 78 20.38 5.71 -6.62
CA ALA A 78 20.24 4.43 -7.29
C ALA A 78 19.81 4.63 -8.75
N LYS A 79 20.45 3.89 -9.66
CA LYS A 79 20.12 3.91 -11.09
C LYS A 79 19.36 2.68 -11.51
N ALA A 80 19.36 1.64 -10.70
CA ALA A 80 18.65 0.41 -10.94
C ALA A 80 18.27 -0.21 -9.61
N ILE A 81 17.17 -0.93 -9.58
CA ILE A 81 16.67 -1.58 -8.38
C ILE A 81 16.31 -3.01 -8.71
N VAL A 82 16.75 -3.93 -7.87
CA VAL A 82 16.44 -5.34 -8.00
C VAL A 82 15.67 -5.77 -6.76
N CYS A 83 14.60 -6.51 -6.96
CA CYS A 83 13.77 -6.96 -5.85
C CYS A 83 13.47 -8.46 -6.01
N ALA A 84 13.71 -9.22 -4.94
CA ALA A 84 13.26 -10.60 -4.88
C ALA A 84 11.82 -10.64 -4.42
N SER A 85 11.05 -11.56 -4.96
CA SER A 85 9.63 -11.67 -4.61
C SER A 85 9.27 -13.12 -4.33
N THR A 86 8.37 -13.31 -3.35
CA THR A 86 7.78 -14.62 -3.08
C THR A 86 6.50 -14.85 -3.87
N GLY A 87 6.13 -13.92 -4.72
CA GLY A 87 4.96 -14.03 -5.59
C GLY A 87 3.67 -13.42 -5.03
N ASN A 88 3.76 -12.86 -3.84
CA ASN A 88 2.56 -12.26 -3.25
C ASN A 88 2.54 -10.75 -3.35
#